data_2fb0ebc80e89d03b84c0dd206fcbab8b
#
_entry.id   2fb0ebc80e89d03b84c0dd206fcbab8b
#
_cell.length_a   1.000
_cell.length_b   1.000
_cell.length_c   1.000
_cell.angle_alpha   90.00
_cell.angle_beta   90.00
_cell.angle_gamma   90.00
#
_symmetry.space_group_name_H-M   'P 1'
#
loop_
_entity.id
_entity.type
_entity.pdbx_description
1 polymer ?
#
loop_
_entity_poly.entity_id
_entity_poly.type
_entity_poly.pdbx_seq_one_letter_code
_entity_poly.pdbx_strand_id
1 'polypeptide(L)'
;MRIFFLCCVAVFSFLSCKTEINDVGNVPERGFHSNRPANIWEESLVTGNGVMGAMVMGDPYRESIVLNHALLYLPIHSPRKPVSQGKNLEKIQQMMLDGKYTEASKFIVDLANSEGYQGKHATDLFVPAFQFNISSDTSSVKEYNRTVDFTTGEVEVKWEDN
;
A
#
# COMPACT_ATOMS: atom_id res chain seq x y z
N MET A 1 13.41 -39.10 -68.85
CA MET A 1 13.06 -37.72 -68.41
C MET A 1 12.87 -37.82 -66.91
N ARG A 2 13.94 -37.45 -66.12
CA ARG A 2 13.99 -37.58 -64.65
C ARG A 2 13.77 -36.20 -64.08
N ILE A 3 12.66 -36.04 -63.31
CA ILE A 3 12.33 -34.82 -62.61
C ILE A 3 13.00 -34.87 -61.25
N PHE A 4 13.97 -34.00 -61.02
CA PHE A 4 14.58 -33.78 -59.69
C PHE A 4 13.66 -32.90 -58.84
N PHE A 5 13.12 -33.46 -57.75
CA PHE A 5 12.43 -32.70 -56.74
C PHE A 5 13.46 -32.13 -55.77
N LEU A 6 13.65 -30.82 -55.83
CA LEU A 6 14.52 -30.10 -54.88
C LEU A 6 13.69 -29.78 -53.64
N CYS A 7 13.96 -30.48 -52.56
CA CYS A 7 13.32 -30.24 -51.26
C CYS A 7 14.06 -29.12 -50.54
N CYS A 8 13.51 -27.89 -50.60
CA CYS A 8 14.05 -26.78 -49.77
C CYS A 8 13.60 -26.98 -48.32
N VAL A 9 14.53 -27.43 -47.48
CA VAL A 9 14.38 -27.47 -46.04
C VAL A 9 14.64 -26.05 -45.51
N ALA A 10 13.57 -25.28 -45.23
CA ALA A 10 13.69 -24.01 -44.54
C ALA A 10 14.00 -24.27 -43.04
N VAL A 11 15.25 -24.06 -42.69
CA VAL A 11 15.69 -24.06 -41.26
C VAL A 11 15.19 -22.77 -40.64
N PHE A 12 14.07 -22.82 -39.94
CA PHE A 12 13.64 -21.76 -39.05
C PHE A 12 14.55 -21.73 -37.83
N SER A 13 15.55 -20.89 -37.88
CA SER A 13 16.34 -20.54 -36.69
C SER A 13 15.43 -19.75 -35.75
N PHE A 14 14.88 -20.41 -34.73
CA PHE A 14 14.30 -19.74 -33.58
C PHE A 14 15.42 -18.99 -32.88
N LEU A 15 15.55 -17.70 -33.15
CA LEU A 15 16.24 -16.81 -32.23
C LEU A 15 15.41 -16.78 -30.93
N SER A 16 15.77 -17.65 -30.02
CA SER A 16 15.35 -17.53 -28.63
C SER A 16 15.97 -16.24 -28.11
N CYS A 17 15.16 -15.20 -28.03
CA CYS A 17 15.51 -14.01 -27.28
C CYS A 17 15.64 -14.46 -25.81
N LYS A 18 16.86 -14.82 -25.40
CA LYS A 18 17.16 -14.88 -23.97
C LYS A 18 17.04 -13.45 -23.48
N THR A 19 15.91 -13.13 -22.87
CA THR A 19 15.86 -12.02 -21.93
C THR A 19 16.86 -12.39 -20.84
N GLU A 20 18.04 -11.79 -20.87
CA GLU A 20 18.87 -11.77 -19.68
C GLU A 20 18.02 -11.09 -18.61
N ILE A 21 17.48 -11.90 -17.72
CA ILE A 21 17.00 -11.41 -16.43
C ILE A 21 18.31 -10.99 -15.76
N ASN A 22 18.65 -9.70 -15.89
CA ASN A 22 19.66 -9.10 -15.07
C ASN A 22 19.33 -9.53 -13.64
N ASP A 23 20.32 -10.03 -12.93
CA ASP A 23 20.23 -10.47 -11.56
C ASP A 23 19.64 -9.32 -10.73
N VAL A 24 18.29 -9.28 -10.69
CA VAL A 24 17.55 -8.35 -9.87
C VAL A 24 17.79 -8.83 -8.46
N GLY A 25 18.75 -8.20 -7.80
CA GLY A 25 19.25 -8.60 -6.50
C GLY A 25 18.10 -9.07 -5.60
N ASN A 26 18.37 -10.13 -4.91
CA ASN A 26 17.53 -11.01 -4.09
C ASN A 26 16.09 -10.50 -3.85
N VAL A 27 15.20 -10.76 -4.82
CA VAL A 27 13.78 -10.38 -4.71
C VAL A 27 13.15 -11.28 -3.66
N PRO A 28 12.57 -10.74 -2.59
CA PRO A 28 11.90 -11.55 -1.58
C PRO A 28 10.82 -12.45 -2.19
N GLU A 29 10.71 -13.71 -1.75
CA GLU A 29 9.66 -14.62 -2.19
C GLU A 29 8.26 -14.04 -1.94
N ARG A 30 8.11 -13.32 -0.83
CA ARG A 30 6.89 -12.60 -0.45
C ARG A 30 7.25 -11.16 -0.16
N GLY A 31 7.08 -10.30 -1.15
CA GLY A 31 7.47 -8.92 -0.99
C GLY A 31 7.29 -8.11 -2.26
N PHE A 32 7.92 -6.99 -2.29
CA PHE A 32 7.95 -6.07 -3.41
C PHE A 32 9.37 -5.55 -3.63
N HIS A 33 9.71 -5.27 -4.88
CA HIS A 33 10.97 -4.61 -5.24
C HIS A 33 10.74 -3.48 -6.24
N SER A 34 11.68 -2.55 -6.28
CA SER A 34 11.70 -1.45 -7.24
C SER A 34 13.14 -1.05 -7.56
N ASN A 35 13.41 -0.77 -8.81
CA ASN A 35 14.72 -0.34 -9.30
C ASN A 35 14.89 1.19 -9.37
N ARG A 36 14.00 1.94 -8.70
CA ARG A 36 14.08 3.39 -8.60
C ARG A 36 13.63 3.88 -7.22
N PRO A 37 14.14 4.99 -6.71
CA PRO A 37 13.65 5.64 -5.51
C PRO A 37 12.18 6.07 -5.63
N ALA A 38 11.53 6.35 -4.50
CA ALA A 38 10.22 7.00 -4.47
C ALA A 38 10.35 8.50 -4.73
N ASN A 39 9.47 9.05 -5.55
CA ASN A 39 9.36 10.49 -5.77
C ASN A 39 8.25 11.12 -4.90
N ILE A 40 7.26 10.32 -4.53
CA ILE A 40 6.11 10.72 -3.72
C ILE A 40 5.87 9.69 -2.61
N TRP A 41 5.10 10.04 -1.61
CA TRP A 41 4.84 9.19 -0.45
C TRP A 41 4.22 7.84 -0.81
N GLU A 42 3.33 7.84 -1.78
CA GLU A 42 2.62 6.65 -2.25
C GLU A 42 3.53 5.60 -2.89
N GLU A 43 4.73 6.01 -3.32
CA GLU A 43 5.74 5.11 -3.87
C GLU A 43 6.71 4.57 -2.80
N SER A 44 6.64 5.08 -1.57
CA SER A 44 7.53 4.66 -0.48
C SER A 44 7.31 3.19 -0.12
N LEU A 45 8.37 2.52 0.34
CA LEU A 45 8.24 1.21 0.96
C LEU A 45 7.84 1.36 2.41
N VAL A 46 6.85 0.58 2.82
CA VAL A 46 6.25 0.68 4.16
C VAL A 46 6.64 -0.53 4.99
N THR A 47 7.05 -0.27 6.22
CA THR A 47 7.29 -1.29 7.23
C THR A 47 6.75 -0.88 8.59
N GLY A 48 6.62 -1.82 9.52
CA GLY A 48 6.14 -1.53 10.87
C GLY A 48 5.93 -2.79 11.70
N ASN A 49 5.68 -2.56 12.98
CA ASN A 49 5.48 -3.62 13.98
C ASN A 49 4.07 -3.61 14.62
N GLY A 50 3.11 -2.93 13.98
CA GLY A 50 1.74 -2.77 14.49
C GLY A 50 1.56 -1.60 15.46
N VAL A 51 2.63 -1.02 16.00
CA VAL A 51 2.62 0.17 16.86
C VAL A 51 3.32 1.34 16.20
N MET A 52 4.49 1.08 15.63
CA MET A 52 5.27 2.06 14.87
C MET A 52 5.28 1.67 13.39
N GLY A 53 5.27 2.66 12.53
CA GLY A 53 5.40 2.50 11.10
C GLY A 53 6.50 3.39 10.55
N ALA A 54 7.07 2.97 9.42
CA ALA A 54 8.04 3.75 8.67
C ALA A 54 7.71 3.70 7.18
N MET A 55 7.91 4.83 6.52
CA MET A 55 7.85 5.00 5.07
C MET A 55 9.25 5.36 4.59
N VAL A 56 9.85 4.52 3.77
CA VAL A 56 11.22 4.64 3.28
C VAL A 56 11.20 5.04 1.81
N MET A 57 11.77 6.19 1.48
CA MET A 57 11.78 6.70 0.10
C MET A 57 12.82 5.99 -0.76
N GLY A 58 13.95 5.62 -0.17
CA GLY A 58 15.01 4.89 -0.84
C GLY A 58 15.89 5.76 -1.72
N ASP A 59 16.07 7.04 -1.42
CA ASP A 59 16.96 7.92 -2.18
C ASP A 59 18.42 7.75 -1.69
N PRO A 60 19.34 7.24 -2.54
CA PRO A 60 20.74 7.04 -2.15
C PRO A 60 21.50 8.30 -1.77
N TYR A 61 21.07 9.45 -2.26
CA TYR A 61 21.72 10.74 -1.99
C TYR A 61 21.12 11.46 -0.80
N ARG A 62 19.78 11.36 -0.66
CA ARG A 62 19.02 12.09 0.37
C ARG A 62 17.84 11.23 0.84
N GLU A 63 18.16 10.20 1.60
CA GLU A 63 17.12 9.34 2.16
C GLU A 63 16.20 10.14 3.09
N SER A 64 14.91 9.87 2.96
CA SER A 64 13.87 10.41 3.82
C SER A 64 13.02 9.27 4.36
N ILE A 65 13.02 9.10 5.66
CA ILE A 65 12.21 8.11 6.36
C ILE A 65 11.18 8.84 7.20
N VAL A 66 9.91 8.66 6.87
CA VAL A 66 8.81 9.22 7.66
C VAL A 66 8.37 8.18 8.68
N LEU A 67 8.45 8.56 9.95
CA LEU A 67 8.08 7.70 11.08
C LEU A 67 6.73 8.10 11.64
N ASN A 68 5.97 7.11 12.07
CA ASN A 68 4.60 7.28 12.53
C ASN A 68 4.35 6.33 13.73
N HIS A 69 3.34 6.59 14.51
CA HIS A 69 2.96 5.80 15.66
C HIS A 69 1.44 5.65 15.72
N ALA A 70 0.95 4.46 16.04
CA ALA A 70 -0.47 4.11 16.01
C ALA A 70 -1.38 5.00 16.87
N LEU A 71 -0.82 5.61 17.92
CA LEU A 71 -1.54 6.50 18.82
C LEU A 71 -1.30 8.00 18.54
N LEU A 72 -0.54 8.32 17.50
CA LEU A 72 -0.23 9.71 17.17
C LEU A 72 -1.19 10.24 16.13
N TYR A 73 -2.23 10.90 16.60
CA TYR A 73 -3.19 11.61 15.76
C TYR A 73 -3.60 12.91 16.43
N LEU A 74 -4.03 13.85 15.62
CA LEU A 74 -4.46 15.17 16.07
C LEU A 74 -5.97 15.14 16.35
N PRO A 75 -6.40 15.19 17.62
CA PRO A 75 -7.83 15.24 17.93
C PRO A 75 -8.37 16.65 17.59
N ILE A 76 -9.06 16.74 16.46
CA ILE A 76 -9.67 17.99 15.99
C ILE A 76 -11.13 18.15 16.43
N HIS A 77 -11.71 17.09 16.97
CA HIS A 77 -13.09 17.09 17.44
C HIS A 77 -13.22 16.58 18.87
N SER A 78 -14.19 17.14 19.60
CA SER A 78 -14.58 16.55 20.89
C SER A 78 -15.23 15.19 20.69
N PRO A 79 -14.94 14.21 21.54
CA PRO A 79 -15.58 12.91 21.47
C PRO A 79 -17.10 13.04 21.53
N ARG A 80 -17.81 12.41 20.60
CA ARG A 80 -19.28 12.36 20.59
C ARG A 80 -19.77 11.02 21.11
N LYS A 81 -20.83 11.07 21.90
CA LYS A 81 -21.52 9.84 22.25
C LYS A 81 -22.30 9.36 21.01
N PRO A 82 -22.17 8.10 20.64
CA PRO A 82 -23.03 7.53 19.62
C PRO A 82 -24.48 7.53 20.10
N VAL A 83 -25.42 7.71 19.19
CA VAL A 83 -26.84 7.60 19.45
C VAL A 83 -27.16 6.14 19.80
N SER A 84 -27.83 5.91 20.93
CA SER A 84 -28.18 4.56 21.36
C SER A 84 -29.32 3.99 20.54
N GLN A 85 -29.06 2.98 19.75
CA GLN A 85 -30.04 2.24 18.94
C GLN A 85 -30.59 0.99 19.67
N GLY A 86 -30.02 0.64 20.83
CA GLY A 86 -30.31 -0.64 21.51
C GLY A 86 -31.78 -0.86 21.83
N LYS A 87 -32.52 0.21 22.20
CA LYS A 87 -33.96 0.14 22.50
C LYS A 87 -34.81 -0.24 21.30
N ASN A 88 -34.31 -0.04 20.10
CA ASN A 88 -35.04 -0.25 18.84
C ASN A 88 -34.51 -1.45 18.07
N LEU A 89 -33.57 -2.20 18.64
CA LEU A 89 -32.90 -3.30 17.93
C LEU A 89 -33.89 -4.36 17.42
N GLU A 90 -34.80 -4.80 18.26
CA GLU A 90 -35.82 -5.80 17.88
C GLU A 90 -36.70 -5.31 16.71
N LYS A 91 -37.11 -4.04 16.77
CA LYS A 91 -37.90 -3.44 15.68
C LYS A 91 -37.11 -3.38 14.38
N ILE A 92 -35.84 -2.99 14.44
CA ILE A 92 -34.96 -2.91 13.29
C ILE A 92 -34.75 -4.33 12.69
N GLN A 93 -34.48 -5.32 13.53
CA GLN A 93 -34.33 -6.70 13.12
C GLN A 93 -35.61 -7.24 12.44
N GLN A 94 -36.78 -6.96 13.02
CA GLN A 94 -38.05 -7.38 12.42
C GLN A 94 -38.28 -6.74 11.04
N MET A 95 -37.99 -5.45 10.89
CA MET A 95 -38.09 -4.77 9.60
C MET A 95 -37.16 -5.41 8.56
N MET A 96 -35.96 -5.83 8.96
CA MET A 96 -35.02 -6.52 8.09
C MET A 96 -35.50 -7.90 7.70
N LEU A 97 -36.07 -8.68 8.66
CA LEU A 97 -36.67 -10.00 8.40
C LEU A 97 -37.87 -9.90 7.46
N ASP A 98 -38.64 -8.83 7.54
CA ASP A 98 -39.76 -8.53 6.65
C ASP A 98 -39.32 -8.07 5.25
N GLY A 99 -38.01 -7.96 4.98
CA GLY A 99 -37.45 -7.45 3.72
C GLY A 99 -37.53 -5.94 3.53
N LYS A 100 -37.85 -5.17 4.59
CA LYS A 100 -38.02 -3.71 4.57
C LYS A 100 -36.70 -3.00 4.85
N TYR A 101 -35.69 -3.28 4.03
CA TYR A 101 -34.33 -2.78 4.28
C TYR A 101 -34.22 -1.25 4.18
N THR A 102 -34.90 -0.65 3.20
CA THR A 102 -34.89 0.79 3.00
C THR A 102 -35.55 1.53 4.16
N GLU A 103 -36.71 1.03 4.62
CA GLU A 103 -37.44 1.57 5.75
C GLU A 103 -36.67 1.40 7.06
N ALA A 104 -36.00 0.26 7.25
CA ALA A 104 -35.13 0.03 8.41
C ALA A 104 -33.98 1.03 8.44
N SER A 105 -33.29 1.22 7.31
CA SER A 105 -32.21 2.20 7.19
C SER A 105 -32.70 3.64 7.48
N LYS A 106 -33.82 4.02 6.87
CA LYS A 106 -34.43 5.35 7.11
C LYS A 106 -34.81 5.53 8.58
N PHE A 107 -35.43 4.53 9.20
CA PHE A 107 -35.79 4.54 10.61
C PHE A 107 -34.59 4.81 11.53
N ILE A 108 -33.47 4.14 11.28
CA ILE A 108 -32.24 4.33 12.05
C ILE A 108 -31.72 5.77 11.93
N VAL A 109 -31.73 6.33 10.73
CA VAL A 109 -31.26 7.70 10.47
C VAL A 109 -32.19 8.71 11.09
N ASP A 110 -33.51 8.56 10.93
CA ASP A 110 -34.53 9.48 11.50
C ASP A 110 -34.45 9.49 13.04
N LEU A 111 -34.28 8.31 13.64
CA LEU A 111 -34.08 8.18 15.08
C LEU A 111 -32.82 8.89 15.56
N ALA A 112 -31.72 8.68 14.86
CA ALA A 112 -30.46 9.32 15.18
C ALA A 112 -30.58 10.85 15.10
N ASN A 113 -31.21 11.36 14.07
CA ASN A 113 -31.46 12.81 13.91
C ASN A 113 -32.37 13.38 15.02
N SER A 114 -33.41 12.63 15.43
CA SER A 114 -34.31 13.06 16.52
C SER A 114 -33.59 13.10 17.88
N GLU A 115 -32.55 12.32 18.06
CA GLU A 115 -31.73 12.32 19.28
C GLU A 115 -30.50 13.27 19.17
N GLY A 116 -30.46 14.13 18.16
CA GLY A 116 -29.45 15.17 18.02
C GLY A 116 -28.17 14.73 17.29
N TYR A 117 -28.24 13.69 16.46
CA TYR A 117 -27.10 13.33 15.61
C TYR A 117 -26.79 14.47 14.63
N GLN A 118 -25.54 14.92 14.64
CA GLN A 118 -25.10 16.07 13.85
C GLN A 118 -24.33 15.68 12.57
N GLY A 119 -24.53 14.46 12.08
CA GLY A 119 -23.85 13.98 10.88
C GLY A 119 -22.46 13.36 11.16
N LYS A 120 -21.79 13.02 10.09
CA LYS A 120 -20.42 12.46 10.16
C LYS A 120 -19.42 13.54 10.51
N HIS A 121 -18.50 13.23 11.42
CA HIS A 121 -17.29 14.01 11.56
C HIS A 121 -16.24 13.53 10.54
N ALA A 122 -15.38 14.44 10.14
CA ALA A 122 -14.08 14.03 9.63
C ALA A 122 -13.34 13.23 10.72
N THR A 123 -12.64 12.19 10.33
CA THR A 123 -11.77 11.45 11.24
C THR A 123 -10.62 12.34 11.68
N ASP A 124 -10.17 12.16 12.91
CA ASP A 124 -8.94 12.79 13.37
C ASP A 124 -7.77 12.37 12.47
N LEU A 125 -6.91 13.32 12.17
CA LEU A 125 -5.80 13.11 11.24
C LEU A 125 -4.65 12.39 11.94
N PHE A 126 -4.12 11.35 11.32
CA PHE A 126 -2.81 10.83 11.70
C PHE A 126 -1.73 11.85 11.38
N VAL A 127 -0.84 12.05 12.32
CA VAL A 127 0.27 13.00 12.19
C VAL A 127 1.56 12.19 12.20
N PRO A 128 2.48 12.41 11.25
CA PRO A 128 3.83 11.84 11.31
C PRO A 128 4.50 12.23 12.62
N ALA A 129 5.21 11.30 13.25
CA ALA A 129 5.96 11.58 14.46
C ALA A 129 7.13 12.52 14.15
N PHE A 130 7.90 12.15 13.15
CA PHE A 130 8.99 12.97 12.59
C PHE A 130 9.47 12.37 11.25
N GLN A 131 10.23 13.15 10.54
CA GLN A 131 10.94 12.75 9.35
C GLN A 131 12.43 12.67 9.67
N PHE A 132 13.02 11.53 9.37
CA PHE A 132 14.46 11.32 9.51
C PHE A 132 15.10 11.47 8.13
N ASN A 133 16.06 12.41 8.02
CA ASN A 133 16.76 12.66 6.76
C ASN A 133 18.21 12.23 6.90
N ILE A 134 18.70 11.46 5.93
CA ILE A 134 20.07 10.99 5.85
C ILE A 134 20.66 11.55 4.55
N SER A 135 21.76 12.31 4.64
CA SER A 135 22.51 12.74 3.47
C SER A 135 23.73 11.84 3.31
N SER A 136 23.93 11.35 2.11
CA SER A 136 25.09 10.53 1.73
C SER A 136 26.06 11.36 0.89
N ASP A 137 27.33 11.00 0.91
CA ASP A 137 28.38 11.49 0.04
C ASP A 137 28.58 10.63 -1.22
N THR A 138 27.62 9.72 -1.48
CA THR A 138 27.57 8.90 -2.68
C THR A 138 27.85 9.74 -3.94
N SER A 139 28.83 9.34 -4.74
CA SER A 139 29.24 10.05 -5.95
C SER A 139 28.45 9.62 -7.18
N SER A 140 28.09 8.33 -7.22
CA SER A 140 27.27 7.74 -8.29
C SER A 140 26.46 6.57 -7.76
N VAL A 141 25.38 6.25 -8.46
CA VAL A 141 24.50 5.13 -8.11
C VAL A 141 24.42 4.17 -9.28
N LYS A 142 24.80 2.91 -9.04
CA LYS A 142 24.65 1.78 -9.97
C LYS A 142 23.93 0.66 -9.26
N GLU A 143 23.39 -0.27 -10.04
CA GLU A 143 22.74 -1.50 -9.53
C GLU A 143 21.72 -1.22 -8.41
N TYR A 144 20.99 -0.11 -8.56
CA TYR A 144 20.02 0.31 -7.55
C TYR A 144 18.86 -0.65 -7.44
N ASN A 145 18.57 -1.07 -6.23
CA ASN A 145 17.40 -1.86 -5.90
C ASN A 145 16.91 -1.54 -4.49
N ARG A 146 15.59 -1.49 -4.30
CA ARG A 146 14.97 -1.44 -2.98
C ARG A 146 13.90 -2.51 -2.87
N THR A 147 13.82 -3.14 -1.71
CA THR A 147 12.92 -4.27 -1.45
C THR A 147 12.20 -4.09 -0.13
N VAL A 148 11.02 -4.67 -0.02
CA VAL A 148 10.36 -4.95 1.25
C VAL A 148 10.00 -6.43 1.30
N ASP A 149 10.42 -7.10 2.38
CA ASP A 149 10.08 -8.50 2.64
C ASP A 149 8.89 -8.54 3.61
N PHE A 150 7.75 -9.09 3.15
CA PHE A 150 6.53 -9.20 3.97
C PHE A 150 6.63 -10.30 5.03
N THR A 151 7.64 -11.16 4.98
CA THR A 151 7.85 -12.20 5.98
C THR A 151 8.57 -11.65 7.21
N THR A 152 9.57 -10.80 6.98
CA THR A 152 10.40 -10.21 8.04
C THR A 152 9.98 -8.79 8.41
N GLY A 153 9.31 -8.09 7.48
CA GLY A 153 8.99 -6.67 7.59
C GLY A 153 10.20 -5.77 7.32
N GLU A 154 11.28 -6.32 6.76
CA GLU A 154 12.49 -5.54 6.45
C GLU A 154 12.31 -4.77 5.15
N VAL A 155 12.76 -3.52 5.16
CA VAL A 155 12.98 -2.70 3.97
C VAL A 155 14.46 -2.54 3.77
N GLU A 156 14.93 -2.89 2.59
CA GLU A 156 16.33 -2.79 2.21
C GLU A 156 16.48 -1.88 0.98
N VAL A 157 17.50 -1.03 0.99
CA VAL A 157 17.89 -0.20 -0.15
C VAL A 157 19.36 -0.48 -0.44
N LYS A 158 19.64 -0.94 -1.66
CA LYS A 158 20.99 -1.29 -2.13
C LYS A 158 21.36 -0.49 -3.35
N TRP A 159 22.59 -0.11 -3.43
CA TRP A 159 23.23 0.45 -4.63
C TRP A 159 24.74 0.23 -4.56
N GLU A 160 25.37 0.34 -5.70
CA GLU A 160 26.82 0.40 -5.80
C GLU A 160 27.27 1.84 -6.03
N ASP A 161 28.28 2.28 -5.30
CA ASP A 161 29.00 3.54 -5.53
C ASP A 161 30.31 3.28 -6.27
N ASN A 162 30.82 4.27 -7.02
CA ASN A 162 32.10 4.16 -7.74
C ASN A 162 33.30 4.33 -6.82
#